data_7b5c7798e2681ef735d8e11a037fbec5
#
_entry.id   7b5c7798e2681ef735d8e11a037fbec5
#
_cell.length_a   1.000
_cell.length_b   1.000
_cell.length_c   1.000
_cell.angle_alpha   90.00
_cell.angle_beta   90.00
_cell.angle_gamma   90.00
#
_symmetry.space_group_name_H-M   'P 1'
#
loop_
_entity.id
_entity.type
_entity.pdbx_description
1 polymer ?
#
loop_
_entity_poly.entity_id
_entity_poly.type
_entity_poly.pdbx_seq_one_letter_code
_entity_poly.pdbx_strand_id
1 'polypeptide(L)'
;MTPQQPDRGQESGFTMIEMAIVMTILLPILAGIAVTTSTVNSTVEANSRRADVMTYSRRMGQRIAKLVRPAQMSTITVQAVAQDVAMARAATIGEWIAPTDLVWRPGIEFKSASGLLSMNAKLSTSPRRIVFKLDPAETDNDADDDGDGFVDEGTVTLVQNNVTLAILRDVEECTFALDERMLKMRLRVARRATNGRVYRSFLEQQFYLRNN
;
A
#
# COMPACT_ATOMS: atom_id res chain seq x y z
N MET A 1 65.47 63.01 4.45
CA MET A 1 64.14 62.39 4.43
C MET A 1 64.39 60.90 4.11
N THR A 2 64.39 60.05 5.12
CA THR A 2 64.58 58.61 4.95
C THR A 2 63.23 57.94 4.80
N PRO A 3 62.97 57.16 3.77
CA PRO A 3 61.66 56.45 3.59
C PRO A 3 61.53 55.40 4.64
N GLN A 4 60.44 55.46 5.41
CA GLN A 4 60.00 54.41 6.36
C GLN A 4 59.61 53.17 5.56
N GLN A 5 60.31 52.08 5.72
CA GLN A 5 59.94 50.78 5.17
C GLN A 5 58.68 50.30 5.89
N PRO A 6 57.63 49.82 5.18
CA PRO A 6 56.44 49.25 5.84
C PRO A 6 56.82 47.99 6.55
N ASP A 7 56.42 47.91 7.80
CA ASP A 7 56.59 46.75 8.67
C ASP A 7 55.85 45.55 8.04
N ARG A 8 56.61 44.59 7.50
CA ARG A 8 56.04 43.30 7.03
C ARG A 8 55.71 42.50 8.26
N GLY A 9 54.44 42.58 8.68
CA GLY A 9 53.89 41.72 9.69
C GLY A 9 54.36 40.28 9.44
N GLN A 10 54.99 39.65 10.41
CA GLN A 10 55.37 38.25 10.35
C GLN A 10 54.12 37.42 10.17
N GLU A 11 53.90 36.85 8.98
CA GLU A 11 52.92 35.85 8.71
C GLU A 11 53.36 34.58 9.51
N SER A 12 52.79 34.39 10.71
CA SER A 12 53.01 33.19 11.49
C SER A 12 52.28 32.05 10.81
N GLY A 13 53.01 31.20 10.10
CA GLY A 13 52.44 29.95 9.54
C GLY A 13 52.03 28.99 10.65
N PHE A 14 51.02 28.15 10.37
CA PHE A 14 50.57 27.12 11.28
C PHE A 14 51.69 26.13 11.61
N THR A 15 51.81 25.77 12.87
CA THR A 15 52.75 24.75 13.29
C THR A 15 52.26 23.34 12.94
N MET A 16 53.18 22.41 12.71
CA MET A 16 52.80 21.00 12.46
C MET A 16 51.92 20.42 13.55
N ILE A 17 52.11 20.81 14.80
CA ILE A 17 51.35 20.32 15.94
C ILE A 17 49.91 20.87 15.95
N GLU A 18 49.70 22.12 15.58
CA GLU A 18 48.36 22.71 15.41
C GLU A 18 47.55 21.99 14.33
N MET A 19 48.19 21.67 13.21
CA MET A 19 47.55 20.89 12.13
C MET A 19 47.21 19.50 12.59
N ALA A 20 48.05 18.84 13.36
CA ALA A 20 47.77 17.49 13.92
C ALA A 20 46.58 17.51 14.88
N ILE A 21 46.50 18.51 15.76
CA ILE A 21 45.37 18.66 16.69
C ILE A 21 44.06 18.95 15.92
N VAL A 22 44.09 19.83 14.95
CA VAL A 22 42.91 20.13 14.12
C VAL A 22 42.42 18.90 13.39
N MET A 23 43.31 18.12 12.78
CA MET A 23 42.94 16.89 12.06
C MET A 23 42.35 15.81 13.02
N THR A 24 42.90 15.69 14.23
CA THR A 24 42.42 14.73 15.23
C THR A 24 40.97 15.03 15.67
N ILE A 25 40.59 16.29 15.71
CA ILE A 25 39.23 16.73 16.06
C ILE A 25 38.31 16.71 14.85
N LEU A 26 38.80 17.12 13.68
CA LEU A 26 38.00 17.26 12.48
C LEU A 26 37.53 15.92 11.90
N LEU A 27 38.40 14.90 11.91
CA LEU A 27 38.09 13.58 11.37
C LEU A 27 36.88 12.91 12.04
N PRO A 28 36.78 12.82 13.38
CA PRO A 28 35.59 12.23 14.01
C PRO A 28 34.32 13.05 13.79
N ILE A 29 34.42 14.37 13.67
CA ILE A 29 33.27 15.21 13.36
C ILE A 29 32.76 14.91 11.94
N LEU A 30 33.64 14.86 10.95
CA LEU A 30 33.28 14.51 9.58
C LEU A 30 32.72 13.10 9.47
N ALA A 31 33.31 12.13 10.17
CA ALA A 31 32.79 10.77 10.23
C ALA A 31 31.38 10.71 10.86
N GLY A 32 31.14 11.47 11.93
CA GLY A 32 29.81 11.59 12.56
C GLY A 32 28.77 12.18 11.61
N ILE A 33 29.12 13.24 10.88
CA ILE A 33 28.25 13.85 9.87
C ILE A 33 27.92 12.85 8.75
N ALA A 34 28.93 12.13 8.25
CA ALA A 34 28.72 11.16 7.16
C ALA A 34 27.78 10.02 7.60
N VAL A 35 27.95 9.46 8.80
CA VAL A 35 27.08 8.42 9.36
C VAL A 35 25.65 8.95 9.54
N THR A 36 25.51 10.13 10.14
CA THR A 36 24.18 10.75 10.36
C THR A 36 23.45 11.00 9.04
N THR A 37 24.16 11.56 8.04
CA THR A 37 23.57 11.82 6.72
C THR A 37 23.12 10.54 6.04
N SER A 38 23.91 9.46 6.10
CA SER A 38 23.54 8.16 5.55
C SER A 38 22.29 7.59 6.23
N THR A 39 22.22 7.66 7.57
CA THR A 39 21.06 7.18 8.33
C THR A 39 19.80 7.99 8.03
N VAL A 40 19.92 9.31 7.95
CA VAL A 40 18.78 10.18 7.60
C VAL A 40 18.27 9.86 6.19
N ASN A 41 19.14 9.73 5.21
CA ASN A 41 18.75 9.42 3.84
C ASN A 41 18.01 8.09 3.75
N SER A 42 18.52 7.04 4.42
CA SER A 42 17.86 5.73 4.41
C SER A 42 16.48 5.76 5.10
N THR A 43 16.33 6.54 6.16
CA THR A 43 15.06 6.72 6.88
C THR A 43 14.05 7.51 6.03
N VAL A 44 14.48 8.58 5.39
CA VAL A 44 13.64 9.39 4.48
C VAL A 44 13.16 8.55 3.31
N GLU A 45 14.04 7.76 2.70
CA GLU A 45 13.65 6.85 1.61
C GLU A 45 12.61 5.83 2.08
N ALA A 46 12.83 5.16 3.22
CA ALA A 46 11.89 4.20 3.76
C ALA A 46 10.50 4.82 4.05
N ASN A 47 10.48 6.02 4.62
CA ASN A 47 9.23 6.74 4.91
C ASN A 47 8.51 7.18 3.63
N SER A 48 9.25 7.68 2.64
CA SER A 48 8.69 8.02 1.33
C SER A 48 8.04 6.80 0.67
N ARG A 49 8.72 5.65 0.65
CA ARG A 49 8.16 4.40 0.09
C ARG A 49 6.91 3.93 0.83
N ARG A 50 6.88 4.01 2.17
CA ARG A 50 5.67 3.70 2.94
C ARG A 50 4.51 4.63 2.57
N ALA A 51 4.76 5.92 2.43
CA ALA A 51 3.74 6.90 2.01
C ALA A 51 3.22 6.62 0.60
N ASP A 52 4.10 6.21 -0.33
CA ASP A 52 3.72 5.82 -1.68
C ASP A 52 2.77 4.60 -1.68
N VAL A 53 3.10 3.55 -0.91
CA VAL A 53 2.27 2.33 -0.83
C VAL A 53 0.92 2.65 -0.17
N MET A 54 0.89 3.47 0.89
CA MET A 54 -0.36 3.93 1.50
C MET A 54 -1.22 4.75 0.53
N THR A 55 -0.60 5.63 -0.24
CA THR A 55 -1.32 6.42 -1.24
C THR A 55 -1.86 5.53 -2.35
N TYR A 56 -1.08 4.54 -2.77
CA TYR A 56 -1.52 3.54 -3.74
C TYR A 56 -2.72 2.75 -3.22
N SER A 57 -2.66 2.18 -2.01
CA SER A 57 -3.77 1.42 -1.42
C SER A 57 -5.05 2.26 -1.32
N ARG A 58 -4.95 3.54 -0.91
CA ARG A 58 -6.09 4.46 -0.87
C ARG A 58 -6.70 4.72 -2.24
N ARG A 59 -5.87 4.97 -3.27
CA ARG A 59 -6.34 5.15 -4.65
C ARG A 59 -7.05 3.91 -5.16
N MET A 60 -6.53 2.74 -4.85
CA MET A 60 -7.11 1.45 -5.24
C MET A 60 -8.44 1.20 -4.52
N GLY A 61 -8.50 1.44 -3.21
CA GLY A 61 -9.74 1.41 -2.44
C GLY A 61 -10.80 2.35 -3.02
N GLN A 62 -10.43 3.58 -3.36
CA GLN A 62 -11.34 4.54 -4.02
C GLN A 62 -11.82 4.06 -5.39
N ARG A 63 -10.97 3.36 -6.15
CA ARG A 63 -11.35 2.79 -7.45
C ARG A 63 -12.43 1.72 -7.28
N ILE A 64 -12.25 0.80 -6.34
CA ILE A 64 -13.27 -0.19 -5.99
C ILE A 64 -14.53 0.51 -5.47
N ALA A 65 -14.38 1.50 -4.59
CA ALA A 65 -15.51 2.28 -4.06
C ALA A 65 -16.38 2.90 -5.17
N LYS A 66 -15.76 3.49 -6.19
CA LYS A 66 -16.49 4.06 -7.34
C LYS A 66 -17.27 3.01 -8.12
N LEU A 67 -16.79 1.77 -8.17
CA LEU A 67 -17.49 0.68 -8.85
C LEU A 67 -18.67 0.16 -8.03
N VAL A 68 -18.54 0.13 -6.70
CA VAL A 68 -19.49 -0.48 -5.77
C VAL A 68 -20.56 0.51 -5.31
N ARG A 69 -20.25 1.79 -5.10
CA ARG A 69 -21.22 2.81 -4.62
C ARG A 69 -22.54 2.88 -5.40
N PRO A 70 -22.59 2.72 -6.73
CA PRO A 70 -23.85 2.68 -7.46
C PRO A 70 -24.59 1.34 -7.34
N ALA A 71 -24.09 0.39 -6.56
CA ALA A 71 -24.75 -0.89 -6.34
C ALA A 71 -25.97 -0.74 -5.44
N GLN A 72 -27.02 -1.46 -5.77
CA GLN A 72 -28.20 -1.57 -4.92
C GLN A 72 -27.99 -2.71 -3.91
N MET A 73 -28.26 -2.42 -2.65
CA MET A 73 -27.98 -3.35 -1.55
C MET A 73 -28.66 -4.70 -1.72
N SER A 74 -29.93 -4.73 -2.13
CA SER A 74 -30.69 -5.96 -2.35
C SER A 74 -30.10 -6.89 -3.43
N THR A 75 -29.14 -6.40 -4.22
CA THR A 75 -28.51 -7.16 -5.31
C THR A 75 -27.09 -7.61 -4.97
N ILE A 76 -26.57 -7.23 -3.79
CA ILE A 76 -25.22 -7.59 -3.41
C ILE A 76 -25.20 -8.99 -2.84
N THR A 77 -24.34 -9.82 -3.40
CA THR A 77 -24.05 -11.15 -2.91
C THR A 77 -22.54 -11.27 -2.70
N VAL A 78 -22.14 -11.60 -1.50
CA VAL A 78 -20.74 -11.90 -1.19
C VAL A 78 -20.46 -13.34 -1.56
N GLN A 79 -19.57 -13.55 -2.53
CA GLN A 79 -19.33 -14.87 -3.11
C GLN A 79 -18.09 -15.53 -2.52
N ALA A 80 -18.23 -16.80 -2.15
CA ALA A 80 -17.09 -17.70 -2.01
C ALA A 80 -16.56 -18.00 -3.43
N VAL A 81 -15.30 -17.72 -3.68
CA VAL A 81 -14.62 -18.33 -4.83
C VAL A 81 -14.41 -19.81 -4.48
N ALA A 82 -14.49 -20.70 -5.47
CA ALA A 82 -14.43 -22.15 -5.27
C ALA A 82 -13.10 -22.68 -4.67
N GLN A 83 -12.19 -21.81 -4.29
CA GLN A 83 -11.00 -22.13 -3.52
C GLN A 83 -11.22 -21.71 -2.07
N ASP A 84 -11.71 -22.64 -1.29
CA ASP A 84 -12.11 -22.46 0.13
C ASP A 84 -10.94 -22.20 1.10
N VAL A 85 -9.77 -21.86 0.63
CA VAL A 85 -8.55 -21.76 1.43
C VAL A 85 -8.37 -20.38 2.07
N ALA A 86 -8.89 -19.32 1.45
CA ALA A 86 -8.73 -17.94 1.94
C ALA A 86 -9.40 -17.65 3.30
N MET A 87 -10.23 -18.54 3.81
CA MET A 87 -10.99 -18.31 5.05
C MET A 87 -10.21 -18.59 6.33
N ALA A 88 -9.22 -19.48 6.29
CA ALA A 88 -8.41 -19.81 7.47
C ALA A 88 -7.49 -18.65 7.86
N ARG A 89 -7.16 -17.78 6.92
CA ARG A 89 -6.16 -16.74 7.03
C ARG A 89 -6.59 -15.51 7.81
N ALA A 90 -7.82 -15.09 7.69
CA ALA A 90 -8.34 -13.93 8.42
C ALA A 90 -8.25 -14.10 9.95
N ALA A 91 -8.20 -15.34 10.42
CA ALA A 91 -8.09 -15.68 11.85
C ALA A 91 -6.64 -15.67 12.37
N THR A 92 -5.64 -15.75 11.48
CA THR A 92 -4.23 -15.96 11.88
C THR A 92 -3.42 -14.65 11.95
N ILE A 93 -3.88 -13.60 11.30
CA ILE A 93 -3.18 -12.30 11.37
C ILE A 93 -3.62 -11.61 12.65
N GLY A 94 -2.78 -11.75 13.68
CA GLY A 94 -2.98 -11.31 15.04
C GLY A 94 -3.61 -9.94 15.20
N GLU A 95 -4.52 -9.86 16.18
CA GLU A 95 -5.05 -8.69 16.86
C GLU A 95 -6.20 -7.89 16.23
N TRP A 96 -6.78 -8.29 15.09
CA TRP A 96 -8.09 -7.75 14.75
C TRP A 96 -9.18 -8.70 15.21
N ILE A 97 -9.80 -8.41 16.35
CA ILE A 97 -11.06 -9.02 16.74
C ILE A 97 -12.09 -8.56 15.72
N ALA A 98 -12.18 -9.28 14.61
CA ALA A 98 -13.34 -9.13 13.74
C ALA A 98 -14.58 -9.49 14.57
N PRO A 99 -15.68 -8.74 14.49
CA PRO A 99 -16.94 -9.21 15.05
C PRO A 99 -17.13 -10.63 14.54
N THR A 100 -17.37 -11.57 15.46
CA THR A 100 -17.34 -13.03 15.24
C THR A 100 -18.30 -13.53 14.17
N ASP A 101 -19.19 -12.66 13.66
CA ASP A 101 -20.28 -13.02 12.76
C ASP A 101 -20.09 -12.53 11.30
N LEU A 102 -19.00 -11.79 11.00
CA LEU A 102 -18.76 -11.29 9.65
C LEU A 102 -17.99 -12.33 8.82
N VAL A 103 -18.64 -12.83 7.79
CA VAL A 103 -18.00 -13.73 6.83
C VAL A 103 -17.30 -12.93 5.74
N TRP A 104 -15.97 -12.96 5.74
CA TRP A 104 -15.13 -12.33 4.70
C TRP A 104 -14.97 -13.27 3.51
N ARG A 105 -15.14 -12.72 2.30
CA ARG A 105 -15.06 -13.48 1.04
C ARG A 105 -14.23 -12.73 0.00
N PRO A 106 -13.50 -13.43 -0.87
CA PRO A 106 -12.63 -12.82 -1.88
C PRO A 106 -13.39 -12.23 -3.07
N GLY A 107 -14.72 -12.26 -3.07
CA GLY A 107 -15.50 -11.73 -4.18
C GLY A 107 -16.86 -11.18 -3.78
N ILE A 108 -17.35 -10.26 -4.59
CA ILE A 108 -18.70 -9.70 -4.53
C ILE A 108 -19.35 -9.68 -5.90
N GLU A 109 -20.64 -9.94 -5.94
CA GLU A 109 -21.49 -9.75 -7.10
C GLU A 109 -22.53 -8.68 -6.79
N PHE A 110 -22.81 -7.80 -7.72
CA PHE A 110 -23.79 -6.73 -7.56
C PHE A 110 -24.35 -6.22 -8.89
N LYS A 111 -25.54 -5.64 -8.87
CA LYS A 111 -26.10 -4.89 -9.99
C LYS A 111 -25.96 -3.40 -9.72
N SER A 112 -25.43 -2.66 -10.68
CA SER A 112 -25.33 -1.21 -10.57
C SER A 112 -26.55 -0.52 -11.12
N ALA A 113 -27.02 0.53 -10.42
CA ALA A 113 -28.05 1.41 -10.95
C ALA A 113 -27.45 2.37 -11.97
N SER A 114 -28.07 2.48 -13.15
CA SER A 114 -27.79 3.51 -14.13
C SER A 114 -28.79 4.68 -13.96
N GLY A 115 -28.32 5.91 -14.07
CA GLY A 115 -29.19 7.10 -13.95
C GLY A 115 -29.27 7.63 -12.51
N LEU A 116 -28.13 7.99 -11.93
CA LEU A 116 -27.95 8.47 -10.56
C LEU A 116 -28.81 9.67 -10.13
N LEU A 117 -29.42 10.37 -11.06
CA LEU A 117 -30.24 11.58 -10.82
C LEU A 117 -31.72 11.43 -11.22
N SER A 118 -32.13 10.27 -11.67
CA SER A 118 -33.52 10.00 -12.08
C SER A 118 -34.26 9.19 -11.02
N MET A 119 -35.49 9.58 -10.71
CA MET A 119 -36.40 8.78 -9.88
C MET A 119 -36.62 7.36 -10.41
N ASN A 120 -36.30 7.11 -11.69
CA ASN A 120 -36.40 5.83 -12.37
C ASN A 120 -35.02 5.21 -12.62
N ALA A 121 -34.18 5.07 -11.59
CA ALA A 121 -32.88 4.40 -11.71
C ALA A 121 -33.09 2.96 -12.21
N LYS A 122 -32.68 2.70 -13.44
CA LYS A 122 -32.78 1.36 -14.04
C LYS A 122 -31.57 0.52 -13.60
N LEU A 123 -31.83 -0.62 -13.01
CA LEU A 123 -30.78 -1.57 -12.68
C LEU A 123 -30.17 -2.15 -13.96
N SER A 124 -28.86 -2.34 -13.94
CA SER A 124 -28.16 -3.08 -14.99
C SER A 124 -28.73 -4.50 -15.06
N THR A 125 -29.04 -4.96 -16.26
CA THR A 125 -29.50 -6.34 -16.49
C THR A 125 -28.43 -7.37 -16.18
N SER A 126 -27.17 -6.99 -16.39
CA SER A 126 -26.01 -7.88 -16.15
C SER A 126 -25.35 -7.57 -14.82
N PRO A 127 -25.11 -8.60 -13.99
CA PRO A 127 -24.37 -8.43 -12.77
C PRO A 127 -22.91 -8.09 -13.06
N ARG A 128 -22.30 -7.38 -12.13
CA ARG A 128 -20.85 -7.13 -12.07
C ARG A 128 -20.28 -7.94 -10.92
N ARG A 129 -19.11 -8.52 -11.15
CA ARG A 129 -18.38 -9.23 -10.11
C ARG A 129 -17.03 -8.57 -9.92
N ILE A 130 -16.64 -8.35 -8.68
CA ILE A 130 -15.27 -8.03 -8.31
C ILE A 130 -14.75 -9.25 -7.58
N VAL A 131 -13.66 -9.82 -8.07
CA VAL A 131 -13.08 -11.06 -7.55
C VAL A 131 -11.59 -10.89 -7.41
N PHE A 132 -11.05 -11.27 -6.25
CA PHE A 132 -9.64 -11.48 -6.03
C PHE A 132 -9.28 -12.90 -6.44
N LYS A 133 -8.22 -13.03 -7.20
CA LYS A 133 -7.63 -14.32 -7.60
C LYS A 133 -6.14 -14.26 -7.35
N LEU A 134 -5.61 -15.30 -6.75
CA LEU A 134 -4.17 -15.52 -6.65
C LEU A 134 -3.57 -15.66 -8.04
N ASP A 135 -2.33 -15.25 -8.19
CA ASP A 135 -1.57 -15.49 -9.40
C ASP A 135 -1.28 -17.00 -9.57
N PRO A 136 -1.11 -17.48 -10.79
CA PRO A 136 -1.05 -18.94 -11.07
C PRO A 136 0.11 -19.66 -10.38
N ALA A 137 1.16 -18.95 -9.99
CA ALA A 137 2.31 -19.48 -9.28
C ALA A 137 2.14 -19.52 -7.77
N GLU A 138 1.12 -18.82 -7.26
CA GLU A 138 0.89 -18.65 -5.82
C GLU A 138 -0.17 -19.61 -5.27
N THR A 139 0.07 -20.05 -4.05
CA THR A 139 -0.85 -20.87 -3.25
C THR A 139 -1.14 -20.13 -1.95
N ASP A 140 -2.38 -20.09 -1.49
CA ASP A 140 -2.77 -19.42 -0.24
C ASP A 140 -2.22 -20.16 0.99
N ASN A 141 -0.95 -19.94 1.32
CA ASN A 141 -0.21 -20.69 2.34
C ASN A 141 0.68 -19.79 3.23
N ASP A 142 0.58 -18.46 3.13
CA ASP A 142 1.44 -17.48 3.81
C ASP A 142 2.92 -17.56 3.40
N ALA A 143 3.23 -18.12 2.24
CA ALA A 143 4.58 -18.22 1.72
C ALA A 143 4.69 -17.50 0.36
N ASP A 144 5.90 -17.13 0.01
CA ASP A 144 6.29 -16.63 -1.31
C ASP A 144 6.67 -17.85 -2.13
N ASP A 145 5.74 -18.37 -2.96
CA ASP A 145 5.91 -19.63 -3.67
C ASP A 145 6.74 -19.48 -4.96
N ASP A 146 6.79 -18.28 -5.54
CA ASP A 146 7.54 -18.01 -6.77
C ASP A 146 8.88 -17.26 -6.54
N GLY A 147 9.14 -16.83 -5.31
CA GLY A 147 10.40 -16.20 -4.90
C GLY A 147 10.52 -14.74 -5.32
N ASP A 148 9.43 -14.10 -5.66
CA ASP A 148 9.43 -12.70 -6.08
C ASP A 148 9.37 -11.72 -4.89
N GLY A 149 9.17 -12.22 -3.67
CA GLY A 149 9.16 -11.49 -2.39
C GLY A 149 7.82 -10.97 -1.95
N PHE A 150 6.78 -11.24 -2.70
CA PHE A 150 5.40 -11.07 -2.26
C PHE A 150 4.90 -12.38 -1.63
N VAL A 151 3.80 -12.32 -0.93
CA VAL A 151 3.21 -13.48 -0.26
C VAL A 151 1.76 -13.58 -0.70
N ASP A 152 1.42 -14.69 -1.35
CA ASP A 152 0.08 -14.97 -1.86
C ASP A 152 -0.53 -13.78 -2.63
N GLU A 153 0.27 -13.15 -3.48
CA GLU A 153 -0.23 -12.05 -4.28
C GLU A 153 -1.12 -12.53 -5.40
N GLY A 154 -1.89 -11.58 -5.88
CA GLY A 154 -2.84 -11.86 -6.94
C GLY A 154 -3.41 -10.60 -7.56
N THR A 155 -4.43 -10.83 -8.34
CA THR A 155 -5.07 -9.80 -9.15
C THR A 155 -6.54 -9.65 -8.78
N VAL A 156 -6.99 -8.41 -8.51
CA VAL A 156 -8.40 -8.09 -8.40
C VAL A 156 -8.96 -7.78 -9.78
N THR A 157 -9.99 -8.52 -10.15
CA THR A 157 -10.62 -8.42 -11.47
C THR A 157 -12.07 -7.95 -11.36
N LEU A 158 -12.51 -7.18 -12.36
CA LEU A 158 -13.91 -6.87 -12.61
C LEU A 158 -14.41 -7.72 -13.76
N VAL A 159 -15.45 -8.49 -13.52
CA VAL A 159 -16.12 -9.30 -14.54
C VAL A 159 -17.47 -8.69 -14.82
N GLN A 160 -17.74 -8.39 -16.10
CA GLN A 160 -19.03 -7.88 -16.59
C GLN A 160 -19.23 -8.37 -18.01
N ASN A 161 -20.42 -8.93 -18.33
CA ASN A 161 -20.76 -9.43 -19.67
C ASN A 161 -19.72 -10.41 -20.24
N ASN A 162 -19.20 -11.32 -19.43
CA ASN A 162 -18.13 -12.25 -19.77
C ASN A 162 -16.77 -11.61 -20.14
N VAL A 163 -16.63 -10.29 -19.93
CA VAL A 163 -15.35 -9.59 -20.06
C VAL A 163 -14.73 -9.47 -18.70
N THR A 164 -13.48 -9.91 -18.58
CA THR A 164 -12.67 -9.80 -17.36
C THR A 164 -11.63 -8.70 -17.53
N LEU A 165 -11.66 -7.73 -16.65
CA LEU A 165 -10.72 -6.62 -16.62
C LEU A 165 -9.95 -6.63 -15.29
N ALA A 166 -8.64 -6.70 -15.35
CA ALA A 166 -7.80 -6.52 -14.17
C ALA A 166 -7.89 -5.07 -13.69
N ILE A 167 -8.30 -4.87 -12.45
CA ILE A 167 -8.41 -3.53 -11.83
C ILE A 167 -7.22 -3.23 -10.92
N LEU A 168 -6.72 -4.23 -10.21
CA LEU A 168 -5.57 -4.11 -9.29
C LEU A 168 -4.64 -5.29 -9.50
N ARG A 169 -3.34 -5.05 -9.34
CA ARG A 169 -2.28 -6.05 -9.29
C ARG A 169 -1.47 -5.86 -8.03
N ASP A 170 -0.61 -6.80 -7.73
CA ASP A 170 0.27 -6.77 -6.54
C ASP A 170 -0.55 -6.66 -5.24
N VAL A 171 -1.62 -7.45 -5.15
CA VAL A 171 -2.57 -7.48 -4.04
C VAL A 171 -2.36 -8.78 -3.28
N GLU A 172 -2.01 -8.71 -2.01
CA GLU A 172 -1.87 -9.88 -1.14
C GLU A 172 -3.22 -10.31 -0.52
N GLU A 173 -4.17 -9.39 -0.39
CA GLU A 173 -5.51 -9.68 0.12
C GLU A 173 -6.52 -8.67 -0.40
N CYS A 174 -7.65 -9.14 -0.89
CA CYS A 174 -8.83 -8.32 -1.13
C CYS A 174 -10.08 -9.11 -0.76
N THR A 175 -10.66 -8.77 0.38
CA THR A 175 -11.82 -9.47 0.93
C THR A 175 -12.97 -8.51 1.20
N PHE A 176 -14.18 -9.03 1.14
CA PHE A 176 -15.42 -8.29 1.33
C PHE A 176 -16.30 -8.98 2.37
N ALA A 177 -16.99 -8.19 3.17
CA ALA A 177 -18.01 -8.68 4.09
C ALA A 177 -19.20 -7.73 4.05
N LEU A 178 -20.39 -8.28 4.15
CA LEU A 178 -21.64 -7.53 4.24
C LEU A 178 -22.09 -7.50 5.71
N ASP A 179 -22.24 -6.28 6.23
CA ASP A 179 -22.69 -6.03 7.59
C ASP A 179 -23.94 -5.16 7.52
N GLU A 180 -25.10 -5.78 7.70
CA GLU A 180 -26.43 -5.15 7.58
C GLU A 180 -26.57 -4.29 6.32
N ARG A 181 -26.20 -3.00 6.42
CA ARG A 181 -26.31 -2.00 5.33
C ARG A 181 -24.96 -1.48 4.85
N MET A 182 -23.89 -2.05 5.36
CA MET A 182 -22.53 -1.63 5.02
C MET A 182 -21.80 -2.77 4.33
N LEU A 183 -21.18 -2.48 3.22
CA LEU A 183 -20.16 -3.35 2.66
C LEU A 183 -18.82 -2.94 3.24
N LYS A 184 -18.14 -3.88 3.87
CA LYS A 184 -16.77 -3.73 4.36
C LYS A 184 -15.82 -4.37 3.37
N MET A 185 -14.68 -3.74 3.15
CA MET A 185 -13.61 -4.24 2.28
C MET A 185 -12.29 -4.16 3.03
N ARG A 186 -11.52 -5.23 2.96
CA ARG A 186 -10.12 -5.27 3.36
C ARG A 186 -9.26 -5.39 2.13
N LEU A 187 -8.23 -4.59 2.08
CA LEU A 187 -7.28 -4.58 0.97
C LEU A 187 -5.86 -4.52 1.55
N ARG A 188 -5.04 -5.51 1.22
CA ARG A 188 -3.61 -5.52 1.50
C ARG A 188 -2.88 -5.46 0.17
N VAL A 189 -2.04 -4.47 0.02
CA VAL A 189 -1.18 -4.30 -1.17
C VAL A 189 0.28 -4.28 -0.74
N ALA A 190 1.11 -4.87 -1.57
CA ALA A 190 2.54 -4.88 -1.40
C ALA A 190 3.23 -4.21 -2.59
N ARG A 191 4.39 -3.62 -2.36
CA ARG A 191 5.24 -3.07 -3.42
C ARG A 191 6.70 -3.25 -3.07
N ARG A 192 7.47 -3.69 -4.06
CA ARG A 192 8.91 -3.83 -3.94
C ARG A 192 9.59 -2.50 -4.29
N ALA A 193 10.48 -2.05 -3.43
CA ALA A 193 11.37 -0.92 -3.72
C ALA A 193 12.59 -1.37 -4.52
N THR A 194 13.30 -0.41 -5.09
CA THR A 194 14.54 -0.63 -5.87
C THR A 194 15.65 -1.33 -5.08
N ASN A 195 15.62 -1.24 -3.75
CA ASN A 195 16.55 -1.93 -2.84
C ASN A 195 16.12 -3.37 -2.50
N GLY A 196 15.11 -3.92 -3.16
CA GLY A 196 14.57 -5.26 -2.93
C GLY A 196 13.64 -5.41 -1.72
N ARG A 197 13.47 -4.37 -0.90
CA ARG A 197 12.55 -4.42 0.25
C ARG A 197 11.11 -4.31 -0.18
N VAL A 198 10.26 -5.15 0.40
CA VAL A 198 8.81 -5.10 0.18
C VAL A 198 8.14 -4.26 1.27
N TYR A 199 7.34 -3.30 0.85
CA TYR A 199 6.53 -2.45 1.71
C TYR A 199 5.06 -2.81 1.54
N ARG A 200 4.38 -3.04 2.65
CA ARG A 200 2.97 -3.45 2.71
C ARG A 200 2.11 -2.34 3.26
N SER A 201 0.90 -2.23 2.75
CA SER A 201 -0.13 -1.34 3.29
C SER A 201 -1.45 -2.08 3.39
N PHE A 202 -2.10 -1.92 4.53
CA PHE A 202 -3.43 -2.44 4.80
C PHE A 202 -4.44 -1.30 4.81
N LEU A 203 -5.58 -1.52 4.15
CA LEU A 203 -6.70 -0.60 4.12
C LEU A 203 -7.99 -1.34 4.43
N GLU A 204 -8.67 -0.93 5.48
CA GLU A 204 -10.07 -1.32 5.69
C GLU A 204 -10.97 -0.14 5.34
N GLN A 205 -11.98 -0.37 4.54
CA GLN A 205 -12.90 0.66 4.08
C GLN A 205 -14.34 0.16 4.17
N GLN A 206 -15.24 1.06 4.60
CA GLN A 206 -16.67 0.79 4.71
C GLN A 206 -17.41 1.62 3.67
N PHE A 207 -18.40 1.00 3.05
CA PHE A 207 -19.25 1.62 2.04
C PHE A 207 -20.71 1.53 2.48
N TYR A 208 -21.33 2.67 2.64
CA TYR A 208 -22.79 2.73 2.77
C TYR A 208 -23.41 2.55 1.39
N LEU A 209 -24.22 1.53 1.29
CA LEU A 209 -24.90 1.17 0.05
C LEU A 209 -26.22 1.93 -0.06
N ARG A 210 -26.61 2.25 -1.28
CA ARG A 210 -27.85 2.94 -1.52
C ARG A 210 -29.00 1.95 -1.32
N ASN A 211 -29.90 2.30 -0.40
CA ASN A 211 -31.19 1.61 -0.27
C ASN A 211 -32.15 2.16 -1.34
N ASN A 212 -32.77 1.26 -2.06
CA ASN A 212 -34.04 1.51 -2.72
C ASN A 212 -34.99 0.40 -2.31
#